data_f14a3f22f22e381fb54526ed990c3118
#
_entry.id   f14a3f22f22e381fb54526ed990c3118
#
_cell.length_a   1.000
_cell.length_b   1.000
_cell.length_c   1.000
_cell.angle_alpha   90.00
_cell.angle_beta   90.00
_cell.angle_gamma   90.00
#
_symmetry.space_group_name_H-M   'P 1'
#
loop_
_entity.id
_entity.type
_entity.pdbx_description
1 polymer ?
#
loop_
_entity_poly.entity_id
_entity_poly.type
_entity_poly.pdbx_seq_one_letter_code
_entity_poly.pdbx_strand_id
1 'polypeptide(L)'
;MKWLSDQVVDRLQATLQLPDLSGTRYRALRYLGRGGMGTIWLAEDTVLDRRVALKVLDAEDDSGELASRLLREARILARLEHPGIVPVHDAGTLADGRVFYCMKYVEGQRLDHAVRNISSLLERLRLLERIAEPLAFAHSKGILHRDLKPENIMIGSFGEVLVMDWGVAKIKGSRQTARVIGRPEITREGVESKAEGDPTLDPSSTSTTSSIHLPETEHGRVLGTPGYMSPEQTRGDSVDERTDVFSLGAILNFMLSATAAKEADSLPRAGRSRPIPRPLQAICAKAMAPDPASRYASIADLSADLARYLEGLPVTAYRENLVERAGRVFARHRVAIVLVTAYLLMRLLLILFSRR
;
A
#
# COMPACT_ATOMS: atom_id res chain seq x y z
N MET A 1 -4.60 25.05 -30.20
CA MET A 1 -5.71 24.67 -29.32
C MET A 1 -5.09 24.03 -28.07
N LYS A 2 -5.11 24.70 -26.89
CA LYS A 2 -4.62 24.11 -25.64
C LYS A 2 -5.71 23.14 -25.16
N TRP A 3 -5.44 21.87 -25.20
CA TRP A 3 -6.29 20.84 -24.61
C TRP A 3 -6.36 21.08 -23.09
N LEU A 4 -7.56 21.02 -22.52
CA LEU A 4 -7.76 21.09 -21.08
C LEU A 4 -6.97 19.93 -20.44
N SER A 5 -6.27 20.19 -19.34
CA SER A 5 -5.59 19.12 -18.60
C SER A 5 -6.65 18.15 -18.04
N ASP A 6 -6.31 16.86 -17.91
CA ASP A 6 -7.22 15.83 -17.39
C ASP A 6 -7.83 16.24 -16.05
N GLN A 7 -7.06 16.93 -15.19
CA GLN A 7 -7.55 17.49 -13.93
C GLN A 7 -8.67 18.55 -14.10
N VAL A 8 -8.67 19.32 -15.18
CA VAL A 8 -9.71 20.31 -15.45
C VAL A 8 -10.96 19.62 -15.98
N VAL A 9 -10.79 18.60 -16.82
CA VAL A 9 -11.88 17.76 -17.32
C VAL A 9 -12.57 17.04 -16.18
N ASP A 10 -11.79 16.38 -15.28
CA ASP A 10 -12.31 15.71 -14.09
C ASP A 10 -13.06 16.66 -13.15
N ARG A 11 -12.56 17.90 -12.98
CA ARG A 11 -13.25 18.91 -12.17
C ARG A 11 -14.58 19.34 -12.79
N LEU A 12 -14.63 19.53 -14.11
CA LEU A 12 -15.85 19.91 -14.81
C LEU A 12 -16.88 18.77 -14.77
N GLN A 13 -16.46 17.54 -14.98
CA GLN A 13 -17.33 16.35 -14.84
C GLN A 13 -17.84 16.18 -13.41
N ALA A 14 -16.98 16.37 -12.41
CA ALA A 14 -17.40 16.31 -11.01
C ALA A 14 -18.40 17.42 -10.64
N THR A 15 -18.24 18.63 -11.19
CA THR A 15 -19.21 19.73 -10.97
C THR A 15 -20.59 19.39 -11.55
N LEU A 16 -20.64 18.60 -12.63
CA LEU A 16 -21.89 18.12 -13.22
C LEU A 16 -22.52 16.94 -12.45
N GLN A 17 -21.77 16.29 -11.56
CA GLN A 17 -22.18 15.12 -10.79
C GLN A 17 -22.22 15.40 -9.28
N LEU A 18 -22.49 16.64 -8.86
CA LEU A 18 -22.62 16.96 -7.44
C LEU A 18 -23.60 15.97 -6.79
N PRO A 19 -23.21 15.32 -5.67
CA PRO A 19 -24.11 14.41 -4.98
C PRO A 19 -25.27 15.20 -4.39
N ASP A 20 -26.48 14.70 -4.56
CA ASP A 20 -27.64 15.23 -3.84
C ASP A 20 -27.55 14.81 -2.37
N LEU A 21 -27.05 15.70 -1.53
CA LEU A 21 -26.93 15.49 -0.08
C LEU A 21 -28.17 15.95 0.68
N SER A 22 -29.28 16.29 -0.01
CA SER A 22 -30.56 16.67 0.62
C SER A 22 -31.04 15.51 1.52
N GLY A 23 -31.56 15.85 2.69
CA GLY A 23 -31.97 14.87 3.69
C GLY A 23 -30.82 14.24 4.51
N THR A 24 -29.58 14.63 4.25
CA THR A 24 -28.42 14.27 5.10
C THR A 24 -27.97 15.48 5.94
N ARG A 25 -27.11 15.22 6.94
CA ARG A 25 -26.45 16.29 7.73
C ARG A 25 -25.24 16.89 7.04
N TYR A 26 -24.91 16.45 5.82
CA TYR A 26 -23.69 16.85 5.14
C TYR A 26 -23.96 17.90 4.08
N ARG A 27 -23.04 18.87 3.96
CA ARG A 27 -23.03 19.89 2.93
C ARG A 27 -21.75 19.78 2.11
N ALA A 28 -21.84 19.50 0.82
CA ALA A 28 -20.67 19.42 -0.06
C ALA A 28 -20.00 20.80 -0.18
N LEU A 29 -18.67 20.83 -0.01
CA LEU A 29 -17.86 22.04 -0.13
C LEU A 29 -17.03 22.04 -1.41
N ARG A 30 -16.32 20.95 -1.71
CA ARG A 30 -15.51 20.85 -2.92
C ARG A 30 -15.17 19.40 -3.25
N TYR A 31 -14.90 19.14 -4.50
CA TYR A 31 -14.34 17.90 -5.00
C TYR A 31 -12.88 17.72 -4.52
N LEU A 32 -12.55 16.54 -4.02
CA LEU A 32 -11.19 16.17 -3.60
C LEU A 32 -10.49 15.24 -4.59
N GLY A 33 -11.22 14.31 -5.20
CA GLY A 33 -10.63 13.36 -6.13
C GLY A 33 -11.61 12.24 -6.51
N ARG A 34 -11.18 11.37 -7.41
CA ARG A 34 -11.89 10.18 -7.84
C ARG A 34 -11.08 8.94 -7.48
N GLY A 35 -11.72 7.96 -6.85
CA GLY A 35 -11.17 6.64 -6.56
C GLY A 35 -11.75 5.59 -7.51
N GLY A 36 -11.29 4.36 -7.40
CA GLY A 36 -11.73 3.27 -8.28
C GLY A 36 -13.22 2.92 -8.22
N MET A 37 -13.93 3.31 -7.15
CA MET A 37 -15.36 2.99 -6.93
C MET A 37 -16.24 4.23 -6.76
N GLY A 38 -15.69 5.45 -6.85
CA GLY A 38 -16.49 6.63 -6.65
C GLY A 38 -15.69 7.91 -6.46
N THR A 39 -16.41 9.00 -6.24
CA THR A 39 -15.86 10.33 -6.03
C THR A 39 -15.72 10.66 -4.55
N ILE A 40 -14.69 11.45 -4.23
CA ILE A 40 -14.41 11.90 -2.86
C ILE A 40 -14.67 13.41 -2.79
N TRP A 41 -15.49 13.81 -1.84
CA TRP A 41 -15.89 15.18 -1.61
C TRP A 41 -15.45 15.66 -0.23
N LEU A 42 -14.91 16.87 -0.14
CA LEU A 42 -14.87 17.59 1.13
C LEU A 42 -16.28 18.06 1.43
N ALA A 43 -16.76 17.74 2.62
CA ALA A 43 -18.06 18.16 3.10
C ALA A 43 -17.96 18.72 4.53
N GLU A 44 -18.99 19.43 4.94
CA GLU A 44 -19.22 19.86 6.30
C GLU A 44 -20.30 18.98 6.93
N ASP A 45 -20.00 18.43 8.09
CA ASP A 45 -21.00 17.85 9.00
C ASP A 45 -21.66 19.01 9.76
N THR A 46 -22.85 19.41 9.35
CA THR A 46 -23.54 20.60 9.88
C THR A 46 -24.06 20.43 11.31
N VAL A 47 -24.11 19.19 11.82
CA VAL A 47 -24.51 18.89 13.21
C VAL A 47 -23.34 19.02 14.16
N LEU A 48 -22.14 18.58 13.72
CA LEU A 48 -20.94 18.58 14.54
C LEU A 48 -19.96 19.71 14.21
N ASP A 49 -20.32 20.60 13.27
CA ASP A 49 -19.51 21.75 12.81
C ASP A 49 -18.06 21.36 12.50
N ARG A 50 -17.90 20.33 11.67
CA ARG A 50 -16.58 19.81 11.30
C ARG A 50 -16.48 19.44 9.84
N ARG A 51 -15.25 19.51 9.31
CA ARG A 51 -14.94 19.03 7.96
C ARG A 51 -14.78 17.52 7.94
N VAL A 52 -15.37 16.88 6.95
CA VAL A 52 -15.33 15.43 6.70
C VAL A 52 -15.05 15.16 5.23
N ALA A 53 -14.62 13.95 4.92
CA ALA A 53 -14.53 13.46 3.54
C ALA A 53 -15.66 12.46 3.29
N LEU A 54 -16.44 12.68 2.22
CA LEU A 54 -17.48 11.78 1.77
C LEU A 54 -16.99 11.04 0.54
N LYS A 55 -16.93 9.72 0.58
CA LYS A 55 -16.72 8.87 -0.59
C LYS A 55 -18.10 8.42 -1.07
N VAL A 56 -18.49 8.90 -2.24
CA VAL A 56 -19.80 8.66 -2.84
C VAL A 56 -19.61 7.77 -4.06
N LEU A 57 -20.40 6.72 -4.16
CA LEU A 57 -20.41 5.85 -5.33
C LEU A 57 -20.80 6.67 -6.57
N ASP A 58 -20.09 6.47 -7.68
CA ASP A 58 -20.48 7.08 -8.95
C ASP A 58 -21.84 6.48 -9.39
N ALA A 59 -22.65 7.29 -10.07
CA ALA A 59 -23.97 6.86 -10.55
C ALA A 59 -23.83 5.65 -11.48
N GLU A 60 -24.87 4.80 -11.50
CA GLU A 60 -25.01 3.61 -12.35
C GLU A 60 -24.30 2.35 -11.83
N ASP A 61 -24.78 1.82 -10.71
CA ASP A 61 -24.49 0.45 -10.29
C ASP A 61 -25.77 -0.40 -10.35
N ASP A 62 -26.24 -0.69 -11.56
CA ASP A 62 -27.42 -1.52 -11.79
C ASP A 62 -27.30 -2.92 -11.17
N SER A 63 -26.07 -3.38 -10.93
CA SER A 63 -25.76 -4.67 -10.32
C SER A 63 -25.78 -4.67 -8.79
N GLY A 64 -25.63 -3.51 -8.15
CA GLY A 64 -25.42 -3.36 -6.71
C GLY A 64 -24.08 -3.90 -6.20
N GLU A 65 -23.19 -4.31 -7.10
CA GLU A 65 -21.90 -4.90 -6.73
C GLU A 65 -20.94 -3.84 -6.19
N LEU A 66 -20.88 -2.67 -6.82
CA LEU A 66 -20.03 -1.55 -6.37
C LEU A 66 -20.51 -0.98 -5.04
N ALA A 67 -21.82 -0.85 -4.84
CA ALA A 67 -22.42 -0.46 -3.57
C ALA A 67 -22.05 -1.44 -2.45
N SER A 68 -22.15 -2.74 -2.72
CA SER A 68 -21.75 -3.78 -1.78
C SER A 68 -20.26 -3.73 -1.45
N ARG A 69 -19.40 -3.42 -2.42
CA ARG A 69 -17.95 -3.25 -2.22
C ARG A 69 -17.64 -2.03 -1.36
N LEU A 70 -18.29 -0.88 -1.65
CA LEU A 70 -18.11 0.36 -0.89
C LEU A 70 -18.51 0.19 0.58
N LEU A 71 -19.67 -0.43 0.85
CA LEU A 71 -20.11 -0.74 2.21
C LEU A 71 -19.21 -1.76 2.91
N ARG A 72 -18.63 -2.71 2.17
CA ARG A 72 -17.65 -3.65 2.73
C ARG A 72 -16.39 -2.91 3.17
N GLU A 73 -15.87 -1.99 2.35
CA GLU A 73 -14.75 -1.12 2.70
C GLU A 73 -15.03 -0.34 3.98
N ALA A 74 -16.18 0.34 4.05
CA ALA A 74 -16.60 1.09 5.24
C ALA A 74 -16.67 0.19 6.49
N ARG A 75 -17.20 -1.03 6.38
CA ARG A 75 -17.27 -2.00 7.49
C ARG A 75 -15.91 -2.51 7.92
N ILE A 76 -14.96 -2.67 7.00
CA ILE A 76 -13.58 -3.05 7.32
C ILE A 76 -12.92 -1.92 8.09
N LEU A 77 -13.00 -0.68 7.59
CA LEU A 77 -12.47 0.51 8.25
C LEU A 77 -13.06 0.72 9.65
N ALA A 78 -14.37 0.51 9.81
CA ALA A 78 -15.05 0.63 11.11
C ALA A 78 -14.59 -0.40 12.15
N ARG A 79 -13.94 -1.50 11.74
CA ARG A 79 -13.36 -2.51 12.64
C ARG A 79 -11.88 -2.25 12.96
N LEU A 80 -11.26 -1.33 12.24
CA LEU A 80 -9.83 -1.00 12.37
C LEU A 80 -9.67 0.30 13.16
N GLU A 81 -9.83 0.20 14.48
CA GLU A 81 -9.63 1.33 15.41
C GLU A 81 -8.14 1.48 15.70
N HIS A 82 -7.46 2.30 14.90
CA HIS A 82 -6.03 2.59 15.04
C HIS A 82 -5.74 4.03 14.62
N PRO A 83 -4.89 4.79 15.33
CA PRO A 83 -4.60 6.19 15.00
C PRO A 83 -3.98 6.40 13.61
N GLY A 84 -3.32 5.38 13.05
CA GLY A 84 -2.76 5.39 11.69
C GLY A 84 -3.72 4.89 10.60
N ILE A 85 -5.00 4.65 10.91
CA ILE A 85 -6.03 4.26 9.93
C ILE A 85 -7.11 5.33 9.94
N VAL A 86 -7.58 5.74 8.74
CA VAL A 86 -8.62 6.76 8.64
C VAL A 86 -9.94 6.24 9.27
N PRO A 87 -10.50 6.91 10.28
CA PRO A 87 -11.74 6.47 10.90
C PRO A 87 -12.94 6.79 10.00
N VAL A 88 -13.84 5.81 9.86
CA VAL A 88 -15.17 6.00 9.28
C VAL A 88 -16.12 6.51 10.36
N HIS A 89 -16.90 7.53 10.04
CA HIS A 89 -17.84 8.17 10.96
C HIS A 89 -19.30 7.78 10.70
N ASP A 90 -19.62 7.48 9.42
CA ASP A 90 -20.98 7.21 9.00
C ASP A 90 -21.00 6.51 7.64
N ALA A 91 -22.10 5.84 7.31
CA ALA A 91 -22.36 5.29 5.98
C ALA A 91 -23.89 5.30 5.73
N GLY A 92 -24.27 5.53 4.48
CA GLY A 92 -25.71 5.62 4.14
C GLY A 92 -25.96 5.60 2.64
N THR A 93 -27.22 5.88 2.32
CA THR A 93 -27.69 6.02 0.94
C THR A 93 -28.27 7.41 0.75
N LEU A 94 -27.90 8.08 -0.33
CA LEU A 94 -28.38 9.40 -0.72
C LEU A 94 -29.81 9.32 -1.29
N ALA A 95 -30.46 10.47 -1.44
CA ALA A 95 -31.79 10.55 -2.02
C ALA A 95 -31.89 10.04 -3.46
N ASP A 96 -30.78 10.13 -4.21
CA ASP A 96 -30.63 9.61 -5.57
C ASP A 96 -30.26 8.11 -5.64
N GLY A 97 -30.25 7.40 -4.50
CA GLY A 97 -29.95 5.98 -4.40
C GLY A 97 -28.45 5.64 -4.32
N ARG A 98 -27.54 6.60 -4.49
CA ARG A 98 -26.11 6.36 -4.39
C ARG A 98 -25.69 6.08 -2.95
N VAL A 99 -24.82 5.10 -2.78
CA VAL A 99 -24.26 4.77 -1.48
C VAL A 99 -23.05 5.67 -1.19
N PHE A 100 -22.89 6.07 0.06
CA PHE A 100 -21.73 6.83 0.53
C PHE A 100 -21.24 6.32 1.88
N TYR A 101 -19.98 6.66 2.21
CA TYR A 101 -19.53 6.69 3.59
C TYR A 101 -18.76 7.97 3.90
N CYS A 102 -18.85 8.38 5.17
CA CYS A 102 -18.22 9.55 5.73
C CYS A 102 -16.97 9.12 6.54
N MET A 103 -15.85 9.78 6.30
CA MET A 103 -14.60 9.53 7.02
C MET A 103 -13.93 10.84 7.45
N LYS A 104 -12.93 10.74 8.33
CA LYS A 104 -12.11 11.88 8.73
C LYS A 104 -11.53 12.55 7.48
N TYR A 105 -11.72 13.87 7.36
CA TYR A 105 -10.95 14.68 6.43
C TYR A 105 -9.53 14.86 6.96
N VAL A 106 -8.53 14.45 6.19
CA VAL A 106 -7.12 14.61 6.52
C VAL A 106 -6.57 15.84 5.80
N GLU A 107 -6.27 16.87 6.57
CA GLU A 107 -5.62 18.06 6.05
C GLU A 107 -4.11 17.83 5.99
N GLY A 108 -3.59 17.57 4.78
CA GLY A 108 -2.21 17.16 4.61
C GLY A 108 -1.84 16.86 3.17
N GLN A 109 -0.77 16.10 2.99
CA GLN A 109 -0.24 15.71 1.68
C GLN A 109 -0.12 14.19 1.58
N ARG A 110 -0.31 13.67 0.38
CA ARG A 110 -0.02 12.26 0.08
C ARG A 110 1.49 12.03 0.13
N LEU A 111 1.90 10.81 0.46
CA LEU A 111 3.31 10.43 0.59
C LEU A 111 4.11 10.67 -0.71
N ASP A 112 3.52 10.45 -1.88
CA ASP A 112 4.17 10.69 -3.18
C ASP A 112 4.60 12.14 -3.40
N HIS A 113 3.89 13.10 -2.79
CA HIS A 113 4.25 14.51 -2.78
C HIS A 113 5.14 14.87 -1.57
N ALA A 114 4.77 14.44 -0.39
CA ALA A 114 5.44 14.81 0.86
C ALA A 114 6.90 14.33 0.92
N VAL A 115 7.20 13.13 0.40
CA VAL A 115 8.55 12.55 0.40
C VAL A 115 9.59 13.44 -0.30
N ARG A 116 9.16 14.25 -1.27
CA ARG A 116 10.03 15.19 -1.98
C ARG A 116 10.56 16.31 -1.07
N ASN A 117 9.85 16.62 0.00
CA ASN A 117 10.21 17.67 0.95
C ASN A 117 11.03 17.13 2.12
N ILE A 118 11.05 15.82 2.35
CA ILE A 118 11.81 15.17 3.41
C ILE A 118 13.24 14.90 2.89
N SER A 119 14.22 15.61 3.39
CA SER A 119 15.63 15.46 3.01
C SER A 119 16.37 14.42 3.86
N SER A 120 15.96 14.24 5.12
CA SER A 120 16.62 13.36 6.07
C SER A 120 16.24 11.90 5.83
N LEU A 121 17.25 11.03 5.63
CA LEU A 121 17.06 9.59 5.58
C LEU A 121 16.41 9.07 6.87
N LEU A 122 16.84 9.57 8.03
CA LEU A 122 16.29 9.18 9.32
C LEU A 122 14.80 9.47 9.43
N GLU A 123 14.36 10.65 8.99
CA GLU A 123 12.94 11.03 8.98
C GLU A 123 12.11 10.10 8.06
N ARG A 124 12.64 9.77 6.89
CA ARG A 124 11.98 8.83 5.96
C ARG A 124 11.82 7.45 6.57
N LEU A 125 12.86 6.93 7.23
CA LEU A 125 12.80 5.62 7.86
C LEU A 125 11.81 5.61 9.05
N ARG A 126 11.79 6.66 9.86
CA ARG A 126 10.79 6.83 10.93
C ARG A 126 9.38 6.96 10.38
N LEU A 127 9.22 7.62 9.23
CA LEU A 127 7.93 7.69 8.55
C LEU A 127 7.47 6.30 8.09
N LEU A 128 8.40 5.48 7.57
CA LEU A 128 8.08 4.10 7.19
C LEU A 128 7.65 3.24 8.39
N GLU A 129 8.30 3.38 9.55
CA GLU A 129 7.86 2.71 10.80
C GLU A 129 6.42 3.06 11.12
N ARG A 130 6.05 4.34 11.05
CA ARG A 130 4.68 4.81 11.31
C ARG A 130 3.66 4.33 10.27
N ILE A 131 4.09 4.05 9.04
CA ILE A 131 3.25 3.41 8.01
C ILE A 131 3.08 1.92 8.32
N ALA A 132 4.11 1.27 8.85
CA ALA A 132 4.09 -0.15 9.15
C ALA A 132 3.17 -0.51 10.34
N GLU A 133 3.06 0.36 11.35
CA GLU A 133 2.25 0.13 12.55
C GLU A 133 0.77 -0.18 12.24
N PRO A 134 0.01 0.66 11.49
CA PRO A 134 -1.38 0.38 11.14
C PRO A 134 -1.55 -0.88 10.29
N LEU A 135 -0.58 -1.21 9.44
CA LEU A 135 -0.59 -2.44 8.64
C LEU A 135 -0.42 -3.67 9.53
N ALA A 136 0.54 -3.66 10.45
CA ALA A 136 0.75 -4.74 11.41
C ALA A 136 -0.48 -4.95 12.30
N PHE A 137 -1.13 -3.85 12.72
CA PHE A 137 -2.40 -3.90 13.46
C PHE A 137 -3.51 -4.55 12.62
N ALA A 138 -3.70 -4.14 11.37
CA ALA A 138 -4.70 -4.72 10.48
C ALA A 138 -4.45 -6.22 10.25
N HIS A 139 -3.19 -6.62 10.04
CA HIS A 139 -2.80 -8.03 9.90
C HIS A 139 -3.13 -8.84 11.15
N SER A 140 -2.95 -8.28 12.36
CA SER A 140 -3.36 -8.95 13.62
C SER A 140 -4.86 -9.21 13.69
N LYS A 141 -5.68 -8.43 12.97
CA LYS A 141 -7.12 -8.63 12.80
C LYS A 141 -7.46 -9.50 11.58
N GLY A 142 -6.46 -10.04 10.89
CA GLY A 142 -6.64 -10.85 9.69
C GLY A 142 -7.05 -10.05 8.46
N ILE A 143 -6.78 -8.74 8.42
CA ILE A 143 -7.16 -7.85 7.33
C ILE A 143 -5.89 -7.46 6.56
N LEU A 144 -5.87 -7.70 5.25
CA LEU A 144 -4.79 -7.34 4.32
C LEU A 144 -5.20 -6.12 3.51
N HIS A 145 -4.27 -5.19 3.28
CA HIS A 145 -4.53 -3.96 2.51
C HIS A 145 -4.64 -4.20 1.01
N ARG A 146 -3.66 -4.89 0.41
CA ARG A 146 -3.56 -5.32 -0.99
C ARG A 146 -3.38 -4.25 -2.07
N ASP A 147 -3.60 -2.99 -1.78
CA ASP A 147 -3.32 -1.86 -2.68
C ASP A 147 -2.51 -0.78 -1.97
N LEU A 148 -1.48 -1.20 -1.23
CA LEU A 148 -0.61 -0.27 -0.53
C LEU A 148 0.33 0.41 -1.52
N LYS A 149 0.26 1.75 -1.58
CA LYS A 149 1.06 2.61 -2.45
C LYS A 149 1.17 4.01 -1.84
N PRO A 150 2.14 4.84 -2.27
CA PRO A 150 2.32 6.19 -1.72
C PRO A 150 1.08 7.08 -1.79
N GLU A 151 0.24 6.90 -2.80
CA GLU A 151 -1.00 7.65 -2.98
C GLU A 151 -2.04 7.34 -1.91
N ASN A 152 -1.98 6.14 -1.31
CA ASN A 152 -2.89 5.69 -0.27
C ASN A 152 -2.39 5.98 1.15
N ILE A 153 -1.35 6.81 1.28
CA ILE A 153 -0.77 7.23 2.56
C ILE A 153 -0.82 8.74 2.64
N MET A 154 -1.50 9.27 3.67
CA MET A 154 -1.58 10.70 3.96
C MET A 154 -0.68 11.07 5.14
N ILE A 155 0.00 12.20 4.99
CA ILE A 155 0.76 12.84 6.07
C ILE A 155 0.03 14.13 6.39
N GLY A 156 -0.58 14.19 7.56
CA GLY A 156 -1.31 15.35 8.02
C GLY A 156 -0.39 16.50 8.44
N SER A 157 -0.99 17.66 8.63
CA SER A 157 -0.28 18.92 8.94
C SER A 157 0.46 18.90 10.30
N PHE A 158 0.05 18.05 11.22
CA PHE A 158 0.72 17.81 12.50
C PHE A 158 1.65 16.61 12.47
N GLY A 159 1.92 16.09 11.28
CA GLY A 159 2.80 14.95 11.05
C GLY A 159 2.13 13.58 11.26
N GLU A 160 0.83 13.49 11.54
CA GLU A 160 0.12 12.21 11.63
C GLU A 160 0.21 11.45 10.30
N VAL A 161 0.32 10.13 10.36
CA VAL A 161 0.39 9.24 9.20
C VAL A 161 -0.86 8.37 9.19
N LEU A 162 -1.59 8.43 8.08
CA LEU A 162 -2.82 7.66 7.92
C LEU A 162 -2.77 6.83 6.64
N VAL A 163 -3.04 5.54 6.79
CA VAL A 163 -3.23 4.61 5.68
C VAL A 163 -4.70 4.63 5.28
N MET A 164 -4.93 4.84 3.98
CA MET A 164 -6.26 5.06 3.39
C MET A 164 -6.56 3.99 2.35
N ASP A 165 -7.79 3.97 1.85
CA ASP A 165 -8.26 3.17 0.71
C ASP A 165 -8.10 1.65 0.91
N TRP A 166 -8.91 1.08 1.81
CA TRP A 166 -8.99 -0.35 2.10
C TRP A 166 -10.00 -1.09 1.20
N GLY A 167 -10.33 -0.49 0.03
CA GLY A 167 -11.39 -0.97 -0.88
C GLY A 167 -11.14 -2.36 -1.48
N VAL A 168 -9.88 -2.81 -1.51
CA VAL A 168 -9.47 -4.14 -1.98
C VAL A 168 -9.13 -5.06 -0.82
N ALA A 169 -9.27 -4.59 0.42
CA ALA A 169 -8.92 -5.38 1.61
C ALA A 169 -9.73 -6.68 1.70
N LYS A 170 -9.07 -7.75 2.18
CA LYS A 170 -9.69 -9.07 2.37
C LYS A 170 -9.48 -9.56 3.79
N ILE A 171 -10.52 -10.13 4.37
CA ILE A 171 -10.42 -10.82 5.65
C ILE A 171 -9.79 -12.20 5.41
N LYS A 172 -8.72 -12.55 6.14
CA LYS A 172 -8.03 -13.84 6.07
C LYS A 172 -9.02 -14.98 6.36
N GLY A 173 -9.09 -15.96 5.47
CA GLY A 173 -10.01 -17.10 5.62
C GLY A 173 -11.40 -16.93 4.98
N SER A 174 -11.76 -15.77 4.49
CA SER A 174 -12.97 -15.60 3.68
C SER A 174 -12.72 -16.20 2.29
N ARG A 175 -13.18 -17.46 2.07
CA ARG A 175 -13.33 -17.99 0.72
C ARG A 175 -14.32 -17.09 -0.02
N GLN A 176 -13.87 -16.40 -1.05
CA GLN A 176 -14.79 -15.95 -2.09
C GLN A 176 -15.35 -17.21 -2.76
N THR A 177 -16.47 -17.71 -2.27
CA THR A 177 -17.34 -18.48 -3.12
C THR A 177 -17.83 -17.50 -4.18
N ALA A 178 -17.21 -17.52 -5.36
CA ALA A 178 -17.88 -17.13 -6.57
C ALA A 178 -19.10 -18.04 -6.64
N ARG A 179 -20.24 -17.59 -6.10
CA ARG A 179 -21.52 -18.13 -6.46
C ARG A 179 -21.70 -17.71 -7.92
N VAL A 180 -21.32 -18.60 -8.81
CA VAL A 180 -21.93 -18.70 -10.11
C VAL A 180 -23.42 -18.81 -9.77
N ILE A 181 -24.19 -17.75 -10.03
CA ILE A 181 -25.63 -17.77 -9.95
C ILE A 181 -26.03 -18.78 -11.03
N GLY A 182 -26.34 -19.99 -10.58
CA GLY A 182 -26.85 -21.04 -11.42
C GLY A 182 -28.11 -20.54 -12.14
N ARG A 183 -28.08 -20.69 -13.43
CA ARG A 183 -29.27 -20.67 -14.28
C ARG A 183 -30.41 -21.39 -13.56
N PRO A 184 -31.65 -20.89 -13.55
CA PRO A 184 -32.78 -21.66 -13.04
C PRO A 184 -32.92 -22.93 -13.89
N GLU A 185 -32.81 -24.08 -13.25
CA GLU A 185 -33.20 -25.37 -13.82
C GLU A 185 -34.70 -25.30 -14.10
N ILE A 186 -35.04 -25.23 -15.38
CA ILE A 186 -36.38 -25.55 -15.87
C ILE A 186 -36.47 -27.06 -15.86
N THR A 187 -37.14 -27.59 -14.83
CA THR A 187 -37.57 -28.96 -14.76
C THR A 187 -38.50 -29.22 -15.95
N ARG A 188 -38.06 -30.00 -16.92
CA ARG A 188 -38.90 -30.68 -17.89
C ARG A 188 -38.87 -32.14 -17.54
N GLU A 189 -39.99 -32.60 -16.97
CA GLU A 189 -40.35 -34.03 -16.88
C GLU A 189 -40.63 -34.59 -18.27
N GLY A 190 -40.07 -35.77 -18.49
CA GLY A 190 -40.58 -36.87 -19.25
C GLY A 190 -40.74 -36.72 -20.77
N VAL A 191 -39.97 -37.47 -21.52
CA VAL A 191 -40.48 -38.51 -22.44
C VAL A 191 -39.29 -39.36 -22.88
N GLU A 192 -39.38 -40.67 -22.61
CA GLU A 192 -38.53 -41.73 -23.19
C GLU A 192 -38.78 -41.87 -24.70
N SER A 193 -37.73 -42.06 -25.47
CA SER A 193 -37.80 -42.88 -26.70
C SER A 193 -36.43 -43.42 -27.07
N LYS A 194 -36.37 -44.74 -27.14
CA LYS A 194 -35.30 -45.56 -27.69
C LYS A 194 -35.09 -45.32 -29.19
N ALA A 195 -33.86 -45.37 -29.64
CA ALA A 195 -33.48 -46.12 -30.84
C ALA A 195 -31.95 -46.21 -30.98
N GLU A 196 -31.56 -47.41 -31.27
CA GLU A 196 -30.27 -48.01 -31.55
C GLU A 196 -29.59 -47.45 -32.82
N GLY A 197 -28.27 -47.63 -32.91
CA GLY A 197 -27.54 -47.55 -34.18
C GLY A 197 -26.03 -47.20 -34.04
N ASP A 198 -25.22 -48.22 -33.97
CA ASP A 198 -23.76 -48.32 -34.02
C ASP A 198 -23.29 -48.32 -35.49
N PRO A 199 -22.01 -48.53 -35.82
CA PRO A 199 -20.84 -47.61 -35.75
C PRO A 199 -20.23 -47.43 -37.16
N THR A 200 -19.16 -46.62 -37.31
CA THR A 200 -17.92 -46.94 -38.07
C THR A 200 -16.99 -45.75 -38.29
N LEU A 201 -15.70 -45.99 -37.91
CA LEU A 201 -14.42 -45.66 -38.60
C LEU A 201 -14.07 -44.21 -38.91
N ASP A 202 -13.12 -43.69 -38.27
CA ASP A 202 -11.62 -43.67 -38.24
C ASP A 202 -10.93 -42.60 -39.15
N PRO A 203 -9.66 -42.36 -39.04
CA PRO A 203 -9.10 -41.10 -38.45
C PRO A 203 -8.28 -40.33 -39.49
N SER A 204 -8.05 -39.12 -39.27
CA SER A 204 -6.76 -38.46 -39.59
C SER A 204 -6.78 -36.95 -39.45
N SER A 205 -5.72 -36.50 -38.80
CA SER A 205 -4.97 -35.25 -39.03
C SER A 205 -5.62 -33.92 -38.64
N THR A 206 -5.08 -33.29 -37.68
CA THR A 206 -4.20 -32.12 -37.78
C THR A 206 -4.18 -31.34 -36.47
N SER A 207 -3.00 -31.21 -35.95
CA SER A 207 -2.59 -30.27 -34.91
C SER A 207 -3.20 -28.89 -35.11
N THR A 208 -4.00 -28.44 -34.17
CA THR A 208 -4.32 -27.03 -34.00
C THR A 208 -4.06 -26.65 -32.55
N THR A 209 -3.03 -25.87 -32.39
CA THR A 209 -2.63 -25.17 -31.17
C THR A 209 -3.85 -24.47 -30.59
N SER A 210 -4.44 -25.04 -29.53
CA SER A 210 -5.49 -24.37 -28.77
C SER A 210 -4.84 -23.29 -27.92
N SER A 211 -4.85 -22.06 -28.45
CA SER A 211 -4.72 -20.86 -27.67
C SER A 211 -5.84 -20.86 -26.62
N ILE A 212 -5.45 -20.98 -25.37
CA ILE A 212 -6.34 -20.80 -24.23
C ILE A 212 -6.77 -19.34 -24.25
N HIS A 213 -7.97 -19.07 -24.79
CA HIS A 213 -8.68 -17.84 -24.56
C HIS A 213 -9.00 -17.74 -23.08
N LEU A 214 -8.19 -16.96 -22.33
CA LEU A 214 -8.63 -16.38 -21.08
C LEU A 214 -9.85 -15.50 -21.38
N PRO A 215 -10.93 -15.58 -20.58
CA PRO A 215 -12.05 -14.67 -20.76
C PRO A 215 -11.52 -13.24 -20.51
N GLU A 216 -11.52 -12.42 -21.54
CA GLU A 216 -11.37 -10.97 -21.43
C GLU A 216 -12.49 -10.48 -20.51
N THR A 217 -12.10 -10.13 -19.28
CA THR A 217 -12.92 -9.22 -18.47
C THR A 217 -12.87 -7.89 -19.20
N GLU A 218 -14.01 -7.51 -19.77
CA GLU A 218 -14.23 -6.16 -20.27
C GLU A 218 -13.80 -5.15 -19.19
N HIS A 219 -12.91 -4.27 -19.58
CA HIS A 219 -12.14 -3.26 -18.89
C HIS A 219 -10.72 -3.72 -18.50
N GLY A 220 -9.84 -3.73 -19.50
CA GLY A 220 -8.38 -3.86 -19.38
C GLY A 220 -7.72 -2.67 -18.63
N ARG A 221 -8.13 -2.45 -17.37
CA ARG A 221 -7.38 -1.67 -16.41
C ARG A 221 -6.78 -2.64 -15.40
N VAL A 222 -5.48 -2.87 -15.52
CA VAL A 222 -4.68 -3.44 -14.45
C VAL A 222 -4.93 -2.58 -13.22
N LEU A 223 -5.68 -3.11 -12.25
CA LEU A 223 -6.05 -2.39 -11.03
C LEU A 223 -4.81 -2.35 -10.12
N GLY A 224 -4.07 -1.25 -10.17
CA GLY A 224 -2.90 -0.99 -9.33
C GLY A 224 -1.77 -0.29 -10.11
N THR A 225 -1.01 0.55 -9.41
CA THR A 225 0.19 1.17 -9.98
C THR A 225 1.27 0.10 -10.12
N PRO A 226 1.78 -0.24 -11.32
CA PRO A 226 2.57 -1.45 -11.60
C PRO A 226 3.80 -1.69 -10.71
N GLY A 227 4.31 -0.67 -10.02
CA GLY A 227 5.53 -0.75 -9.21
C GLY A 227 5.34 -1.23 -7.76
N TYR A 228 4.11 -1.31 -7.24
CA TYR A 228 3.82 -1.64 -5.83
C TYR A 228 3.04 -2.94 -5.66
N MET A 229 2.54 -3.50 -6.75
CA MET A 229 1.81 -4.77 -6.77
C MET A 229 2.77 -5.95 -6.70
N SER A 230 2.50 -6.88 -5.81
CA SER A 230 3.32 -8.09 -5.70
C SER A 230 3.14 -9.03 -6.90
N PRO A 231 4.16 -9.86 -7.23
CA PRO A 231 4.08 -10.78 -8.36
C PRO A 231 2.90 -11.76 -8.28
N GLU A 232 2.57 -12.28 -7.10
CA GLU A 232 1.43 -13.18 -6.88
C GLU A 232 0.08 -12.47 -7.11
N GLN A 233 -0.04 -11.18 -6.77
CA GLN A 233 -1.24 -10.40 -7.13
C GLN A 233 -1.38 -10.24 -8.64
N THR A 234 -0.27 -9.95 -9.33
CA THR A 234 -0.28 -9.79 -10.80
C THR A 234 -0.69 -11.09 -11.49
N ARG A 235 -0.32 -12.25 -10.93
CA ARG A 235 -0.71 -13.57 -11.46
C ARG A 235 -2.11 -14.02 -11.02
N GLY A 236 -2.74 -13.31 -10.07
CA GLY A 236 -4.02 -13.72 -9.51
C GLY A 236 -3.92 -14.90 -8.53
N ASP A 237 -2.72 -15.19 -8.03
CA ASP A 237 -2.49 -16.27 -7.07
C ASP A 237 -3.10 -15.94 -5.69
N SER A 238 -3.07 -16.92 -4.78
CA SER A 238 -3.47 -16.69 -3.39
C SER A 238 -2.50 -15.71 -2.71
N VAL A 239 -3.04 -14.70 -2.02
CA VAL A 239 -2.28 -13.66 -1.33
C VAL A 239 -2.41 -13.79 0.18
N ASP A 240 -1.31 -13.53 0.89
CA ASP A 240 -1.22 -13.47 2.33
C ASP A 240 -0.59 -12.13 2.80
N GLU A 241 -0.17 -12.03 4.05
CA GLU A 241 0.46 -10.84 4.64
C GLU A 241 1.75 -10.39 3.91
N ARG A 242 2.43 -11.32 3.24
CA ARG A 242 3.67 -11.06 2.51
C ARG A 242 3.46 -10.23 1.24
N THR A 243 2.23 -10.12 0.79
CA THR A 243 1.83 -9.20 -0.28
C THR A 243 2.00 -7.74 0.16
N ASP A 244 1.50 -7.39 1.36
CA ASP A 244 1.67 -6.04 1.91
C ASP A 244 3.13 -5.78 2.34
N VAL A 245 3.89 -6.82 2.73
CA VAL A 245 5.34 -6.73 2.95
C VAL A 245 6.06 -6.30 1.66
N PHE A 246 5.70 -6.89 0.53
CA PHE A 246 6.26 -6.50 -0.77
C PHE A 246 5.96 -5.03 -1.08
N SER A 247 4.71 -4.62 -0.94
CA SER A 247 4.27 -3.24 -1.21
C SER A 247 4.97 -2.23 -0.29
N LEU A 248 5.13 -2.56 1.01
CA LEU A 248 5.88 -1.72 1.96
C LEU A 248 7.37 -1.66 1.62
N GLY A 249 7.96 -2.75 1.13
CA GLY A 249 9.32 -2.80 0.59
C GLY A 249 9.49 -1.89 -0.63
N ALA A 250 8.51 -1.88 -1.53
CA ALA A 250 8.47 -0.99 -2.70
C ALA A 250 8.36 0.49 -2.29
N ILE A 251 7.57 0.80 -1.25
CA ILE A 251 7.50 2.15 -0.67
C ILE A 251 8.84 2.56 -0.06
N LEU A 252 9.51 1.67 0.68
CA LEU A 252 10.85 1.94 1.19
C LEU A 252 11.81 2.25 0.04
N ASN A 253 11.82 1.44 -1.00
CA ASN A 253 12.67 1.67 -2.19
C ASN A 253 12.37 3.01 -2.86
N PHE A 254 11.09 3.37 -3.01
CA PHE A 254 10.66 4.68 -3.52
C PHE A 254 11.20 5.83 -2.65
N MET A 255 11.06 5.73 -1.33
CA MET A 255 11.53 6.75 -0.39
C MET A 255 13.05 6.90 -0.43
N LEU A 256 13.81 5.82 -0.59
CA LEU A 256 15.26 5.84 -0.73
C LEU A 256 15.72 6.44 -2.07
N SER A 257 15.04 6.10 -3.15
CA SER A 257 15.35 6.59 -4.51
C SER A 257 15.08 8.10 -4.66
N ALA A 258 14.03 8.61 -4.04
CA ALA A 258 13.71 10.04 -4.05
C ALA A 258 14.78 10.90 -3.31
N THR A 259 15.57 10.30 -2.41
CA THR A 259 16.74 10.96 -1.79
C THR A 259 17.86 11.18 -2.79
N ALA A 260 18.17 10.14 -3.55
CA ALA A 260 19.25 10.18 -4.55
C ALA A 260 18.97 11.20 -5.66
N ALA A 261 17.73 11.33 -6.11
CA ALA A 261 17.31 12.27 -7.14
C ALA A 261 17.46 13.75 -6.66
N LYS A 262 17.04 14.06 -5.42
CA LYS A 262 17.11 15.43 -4.89
C LYS A 262 18.55 15.89 -4.60
N GLU A 263 19.42 14.98 -4.15
CA GLU A 263 20.85 15.27 -3.97
C GLU A 263 21.56 15.51 -5.30
N ALA A 264 21.12 14.84 -6.38
CA ALA A 264 21.66 15.06 -7.72
C ALA A 264 21.27 16.42 -8.31
N ASP A 265 20.05 16.92 -8.04
CA ASP A 265 19.56 18.22 -8.53
C ASP A 265 20.18 19.42 -7.77
N SER A 266 20.59 19.25 -6.53
CA SER A 266 21.06 20.34 -5.68
C SER A 266 22.58 20.66 -5.80
N LEU A 267 23.37 19.85 -6.53
CA LEU A 267 24.83 20.03 -6.65
C LEU A 267 25.30 19.95 -8.12
N PRO A 268 25.51 21.10 -8.80
CA PRO A 268 25.93 21.10 -10.21
C PRO A 268 27.37 20.62 -10.48
N ARG A 269 28.20 20.33 -9.47
CA ARG A 269 29.64 20.08 -9.68
C ARG A 269 30.34 18.95 -8.91
N ALA A 270 29.64 18.17 -8.10
CA ALA A 270 30.25 17.04 -7.40
C ALA A 270 29.26 15.87 -7.30
N GLY A 271 28.77 15.42 -8.44
CA GLY A 271 27.75 14.39 -8.59
C GLY A 271 28.17 13.02 -8.05
N ARG A 272 28.11 12.80 -6.76
CA ARG A 272 27.95 11.48 -6.16
C ARG A 272 26.77 11.57 -5.19
N SER A 273 25.59 11.25 -5.66
CA SER A 273 24.47 10.90 -4.79
C SER A 273 24.99 9.88 -3.78
N ARG A 274 24.75 10.11 -2.51
CA ARG A 274 25.20 9.21 -1.45
C ARG A 274 24.61 7.84 -1.70
N PRO A 275 25.43 6.78 -1.87
CA PRO A 275 24.90 5.46 -2.17
C PRO A 275 24.01 5.01 -1.01
N ILE A 276 22.85 4.43 -1.34
CA ILE A 276 21.95 3.84 -0.34
C ILE A 276 22.76 2.84 0.50
N PRO A 277 22.72 2.92 1.84
CA PRO A 277 23.43 1.98 2.69
C PRO A 277 23.10 0.52 2.38
N ARG A 278 24.11 -0.34 2.27
CA ARG A 278 23.95 -1.77 1.95
C ARG A 278 22.93 -2.50 2.81
N PRO A 279 22.86 -2.27 4.15
CA PRO A 279 21.82 -2.90 4.98
C PRO A 279 20.41 -2.54 4.54
N LEU A 280 20.14 -1.27 4.17
CA LEU A 280 18.83 -0.83 3.68
C LEU A 280 18.50 -1.42 2.30
N GLN A 281 19.51 -1.54 1.41
CA GLN A 281 19.32 -2.23 0.14
C GLN A 281 18.92 -3.69 0.36
N ALA A 282 19.54 -4.37 1.31
CA ALA A 282 19.23 -5.75 1.65
C ALA A 282 17.83 -5.91 2.26
N ILE A 283 17.39 -4.96 3.11
CA ILE A 283 16.01 -4.93 3.64
C ILE A 283 15.01 -4.80 2.48
N CYS A 284 15.22 -3.83 1.57
CA CYS A 284 14.38 -3.68 0.37
C CYS A 284 14.35 -4.95 -0.47
N ALA A 285 15.52 -5.51 -0.79
CA ALA A 285 15.63 -6.70 -1.62
C ALA A 285 14.93 -7.91 -1.00
N LYS A 286 15.04 -8.10 0.32
CA LYS A 286 14.35 -9.17 1.04
C LYS A 286 12.83 -8.95 1.05
N ALA A 287 12.38 -7.72 1.32
CA ALA A 287 10.94 -7.41 1.32
C ALA A 287 10.30 -7.61 -0.07
N MET A 288 11.04 -7.25 -1.13
CA MET A 288 10.59 -7.31 -2.51
C MET A 288 11.01 -8.60 -3.25
N ALA A 289 11.42 -9.65 -2.54
CA ALA A 289 11.77 -10.92 -3.18
C ALA A 289 10.59 -11.44 -4.02
N PRO A 290 10.83 -11.98 -5.25
CA PRO A 290 9.78 -12.49 -6.12
C PRO A 290 8.97 -13.63 -5.47
N ASP A 291 9.66 -14.54 -4.78
CA ASP A 291 9.04 -15.62 -4.01
C ASP A 291 8.59 -15.11 -2.63
N PRO A 292 7.28 -15.19 -2.29
CA PRO A 292 6.77 -14.79 -0.97
C PRO A 292 7.47 -15.50 0.20
N ALA A 293 7.92 -16.76 0.03
CA ALA A 293 8.61 -17.50 1.09
C ALA A 293 9.97 -16.90 1.45
N SER A 294 10.60 -16.21 0.51
CA SER A 294 11.89 -15.54 0.68
C SER A 294 11.81 -14.15 1.31
N ARG A 295 10.59 -13.60 1.49
CA ARG A 295 10.35 -12.30 2.12
C ARG A 295 10.38 -12.39 3.65
N TYR A 296 10.17 -11.27 4.33
CA TYR A 296 9.79 -11.26 5.74
C TYR A 296 8.43 -11.93 5.90
N ALA A 297 8.25 -12.67 7.00
CA ALA A 297 6.99 -13.38 7.25
C ALA A 297 5.83 -12.41 7.57
N SER A 298 6.16 -11.26 8.15
CA SER A 298 5.18 -10.24 8.58
C SER A 298 5.73 -8.81 8.41
N ILE A 299 4.84 -7.83 8.48
CA ILE A 299 5.20 -6.40 8.59
C ILE A 299 6.02 -6.15 9.85
N ALA A 300 5.70 -6.83 10.96
CA ALA A 300 6.44 -6.69 12.21
C ALA A 300 7.91 -7.12 12.08
N ASP A 301 8.20 -8.20 11.34
CA ASP A 301 9.58 -8.65 11.10
C ASP A 301 10.37 -7.65 10.25
N LEU A 302 9.74 -7.04 9.24
CA LEU A 302 10.36 -5.98 8.46
C LEU A 302 10.63 -4.74 9.33
N SER A 303 9.65 -4.32 10.15
CA SER A 303 9.80 -3.20 11.07
C SER A 303 10.89 -3.45 12.12
N ALA A 304 11.01 -4.66 12.63
CA ALA A 304 12.06 -5.03 13.57
C ALA A 304 13.46 -4.89 12.93
N ASP A 305 13.61 -5.26 11.67
CA ASP A 305 14.88 -5.13 10.96
C ASP A 305 15.21 -3.66 10.65
N LEU A 306 14.19 -2.85 10.34
CA LEU A 306 14.32 -1.41 10.18
C LEU A 306 14.73 -0.71 11.49
N ALA A 307 14.07 -1.06 12.60
CA ALA A 307 14.42 -0.55 13.93
C ALA A 307 15.87 -0.89 14.32
N ARG A 308 16.32 -2.14 14.05
CA ARG A 308 17.72 -2.52 14.24
C ARG A 308 18.69 -1.62 13.47
N TYR A 309 18.36 -1.32 12.21
CA TYR A 309 19.17 -0.38 11.43
C TYR A 309 19.23 1.01 12.06
N LEU A 310 18.08 1.55 12.50
CA LEU A 310 17.99 2.86 13.14
C LEU A 310 18.77 2.94 14.47
N GLU A 311 18.81 1.84 15.21
CA GLU A 311 19.58 1.69 16.46
C GLU A 311 21.08 1.39 16.23
N GLY A 312 21.52 1.26 14.98
CA GLY A 312 22.90 0.91 14.65
C GLY A 312 23.23 -0.55 14.99
N LEU A 313 22.22 -1.44 15.04
CA LEU A 313 22.37 -2.88 15.24
C LEU A 313 22.50 -3.63 13.90
N PRO A 314 23.05 -4.86 13.88
CA PRO A 314 23.08 -5.67 12.68
C PRO A 314 21.66 -6.06 12.26
N VAL A 315 21.33 -5.85 10.98
CA VAL A 315 20.06 -6.27 10.40
C VAL A 315 20.08 -7.72 9.99
N THR A 316 18.94 -8.40 10.04
CA THR A 316 18.86 -9.83 9.69
C THR A 316 18.97 -10.08 8.19
N ALA A 317 18.58 -9.10 7.36
CA ALA A 317 18.66 -9.19 5.90
C ALA A 317 20.09 -9.08 5.34
N TYR A 318 21.07 -8.60 6.12
CA TYR A 318 22.42 -8.34 5.66
C TYR A 318 23.47 -8.98 6.56
N ARG A 319 24.37 -9.77 5.96
CA ARG A 319 25.53 -10.33 6.66
C ARG A 319 26.68 -9.35 6.57
N GLU A 320 27.00 -8.69 7.69
CA GLU A 320 28.12 -7.76 7.77
C GLU A 320 29.47 -8.50 7.69
N ASN A 321 30.42 -7.90 6.96
CA ASN A 321 31.82 -8.31 6.99
C ASN A 321 32.46 -7.91 8.32
N LEU A 322 33.58 -8.59 8.69
CA LEU A 322 34.32 -8.32 9.94
C LEU A 322 34.74 -6.84 10.07
N VAL A 323 35.13 -6.19 8.96
CA VAL A 323 35.51 -4.78 8.92
C VAL A 323 34.34 -3.87 9.20
N GLU A 324 33.17 -4.12 8.59
CA GLU A 324 31.95 -3.36 8.81
C GLU A 324 31.49 -3.51 10.27
N ARG A 325 31.55 -4.73 10.81
CA ARG A 325 31.23 -5.00 12.20
C ARG A 325 32.15 -4.25 13.16
N ALA A 326 33.48 -4.28 12.92
CA ALA A 326 34.46 -3.54 13.71
C ALA A 326 34.20 -2.03 13.64
N GLY A 327 33.97 -1.48 12.43
CA GLY A 327 33.64 -0.06 12.21
C GLY A 327 32.40 0.37 12.95
N ARG A 328 31.33 -0.44 12.96
CA ARG A 328 30.08 -0.16 13.69
C ARG A 328 30.29 -0.15 15.21
N VAL A 329 31.04 -1.14 15.76
CA VAL A 329 31.39 -1.18 17.20
C VAL A 329 32.22 0.02 17.58
N PHE A 330 33.19 0.39 16.74
CA PHE A 330 34.01 1.59 16.95
C PHE A 330 33.16 2.87 16.95
N ALA A 331 32.25 3.04 15.98
CA ALA A 331 31.37 4.19 15.91
C ALA A 331 30.44 4.31 17.13
N ARG A 332 29.91 3.18 17.62
CA ARG A 332 29.04 3.12 18.80
C ARG A 332 29.77 3.47 20.10
N HIS A 333 31.03 3.03 20.24
CA HIS A 333 31.79 3.18 21.47
C HIS A 333 32.96 4.20 21.32
N ARG A 334 32.92 5.08 20.29
CA ARG A 334 33.99 6.01 19.97
C ARG A 334 34.53 6.79 21.17
N VAL A 335 33.65 7.28 22.04
CA VAL A 335 34.04 8.05 23.23
C VAL A 335 34.81 7.15 24.22
N ALA A 336 34.29 5.96 24.52
CA ALA A 336 34.96 5.03 25.42
C ALA A 336 36.32 4.58 24.87
N ILE A 337 36.38 4.28 23.57
CA ILE A 337 37.63 3.87 22.89
C ILE A 337 38.66 5.00 22.94
N VAL A 338 38.27 6.25 22.66
CA VAL A 338 39.16 7.41 22.72
C VAL A 338 39.66 7.61 24.15
N LEU A 339 38.81 7.54 25.17
CA LEU A 339 39.22 7.70 26.57
C LEU A 339 40.19 6.59 27.01
N VAL A 340 39.91 5.33 26.66
CA VAL A 340 40.79 4.20 26.97
C VAL A 340 42.12 4.36 26.26
N THR A 341 42.13 4.74 24.99
CA THR A 341 43.38 4.95 24.21
C THR A 341 44.17 6.10 24.80
N ALA A 342 43.54 7.23 25.13
CA ALA A 342 44.19 8.37 25.76
C ALA A 342 44.80 8.02 27.12
N TYR A 343 44.08 7.26 27.94
CA TYR A 343 44.56 6.73 29.22
C TYR A 343 45.78 5.80 29.06
N LEU A 344 45.74 4.89 28.11
CA LEU A 344 46.86 3.98 27.83
C LEU A 344 48.10 4.72 27.32
N LEU A 345 47.91 5.70 26.43
CA LEU A 345 49.00 6.56 25.94
C LEU A 345 49.64 7.37 27.09
N MET A 346 48.79 7.98 27.93
CA MET A 346 49.29 8.72 29.11
C MET A 346 50.10 7.81 30.03
N ARG A 347 49.59 6.60 30.31
CA ARG A 347 50.30 5.64 31.16
C ARG A 347 51.62 5.13 30.54
N LEU A 348 51.62 4.93 29.22
CA LEU A 348 52.86 4.58 28.50
C LEU A 348 53.91 5.70 28.58
N LEU A 349 53.51 6.93 28.38
CA LEU A 349 54.39 8.09 28.52
C LEU A 349 54.97 8.22 29.95
N LEU A 350 54.15 8.04 30.99
CA LEU A 350 54.60 8.03 32.38
C LEU A 350 55.64 6.97 32.64
N ILE A 351 55.50 5.75 32.11
CA ILE A 351 56.43 4.65 32.24
C ILE A 351 57.75 4.99 31.53
N LEU A 352 57.71 5.57 30.33
CA LEU A 352 58.87 5.95 29.56
C LEU A 352 59.63 7.10 30.24
N PHE A 353 58.97 8.08 30.84
CA PHE A 353 59.57 9.19 31.59
C PHE A 353 60.10 8.72 32.97
N SER A 354 59.49 7.75 33.62
CA SER A 354 59.93 7.21 34.92
C SER A 354 61.17 6.30 34.81
N ARG A 355 61.52 5.87 33.61
CA ARG A 355 62.75 5.08 33.34
C ARG A 355 63.96 5.89 32.91
N ARG A 356 63.84 7.23 32.80
CA ARG A 356 64.96 8.15 32.65
C ARG A 356 65.26 8.84 33.99
#